data_2beacc15a1f013f62ffdbf924c15ec6b
#
_entry.id   2beacc15a1f013f62ffdbf924c15ec6b
#
_cell.length_a   1.000
_cell.length_b   1.000
_cell.length_c   1.000
_cell.angle_alpha   90.00
_cell.angle_beta   90.00
_cell.angle_gamma   90.00
#
_symmetry.space_group_name_H-M   'P 1'
#
loop_
_entity.id
_entity.type
_entity.pdbx_description
1 polymer ?
#
loop_
_entity_poly.entity_id
_entity_poly.type
_entity_poly.pdbx_seq_one_letter_code
_entity_poly.pdbx_strand_id
1 'polypeptide(L)'
;MKKLYKYLFMVVSAVALLPLMTACSDDESTDPYDVNYVYIYSPAETNGEMVYKGNGTFLTKIASERNLTPVRCTKPAPERLVAHFTIDGSLVDAYNKEHGTNYTFVKSAQLDNATLVIEQGKYISADSLKLKLTDMTEFQNGAENYILPIVMTSVEGGGVSMSQTSKMFLTFTSTYKPNKVYIGTGAGTTVKLLDGKVSEPEDPSRVYWNAMVSTEWGPDDDITVYLEIDEKLIDSYNAINGTDYKPMPNVELENPVMHIKKG
;
A
#
# COMPACT_ATOMS: atom_id res chain seq x y z
N MET A 1 -58.46 -1.34 25.34
CA MET A 1 -57.86 -1.47 23.99
C MET A 1 -56.37 -1.86 23.95
N LYS A 2 -55.51 -1.49 24.93
CA LYS A 2 -54.08 -1.84 24.95
C LYS A 2 -53.73 -3.33 25.18
N LYS A 3 -54.63 -4.11 25.79
CA LYS A 3 -54.38 -5.55 26.04
C LYS A 3 -54.66 -6.45 24.82
N LEU A 4 -55.55 -6.02 23.89
CA LEU A 4 -55.88 -6.81 22.71
C LEU A 4 -54.74 -6.82 21.70
N TYR A 5 -54.00 -5.71 21.54
CA TYR A 5 -52.85 -5.62 20.66
C TYR A 5 -51.67 -6.49 21.08
N LYS A 6 -51.52 -6.73 22.41
CA LYS A 6 -50.40 -7.55 22.92
C LYS A 6 -50.55 -9.03 22.56
N TYR A 7 -51.78 -9.52 22.50
CA TYR A 7 -52.08 -10.92 22.11
C TYR A 7 -52.13 -11.08 20.59
N LEU A 8 -52.55 -10.05 19.85
CA LEU A 8 -52.50 -10.09 18.39
C LEU A 8 -51.06 -10.13 17.86
N PHE A 9 -50.12 -9.42 18.51
CA PHE A 9 -48.72 -9.43 18.10
C PHE A 9 -48.04 -10.77 18.47
N MET A 10 -48.40 -11.42 19.55
CA MET A 10 -47.92 -12.74 19.95
C MET A 10 -48.39 -13.85 19.01
N VAL A 11 -49.61 -13.78 18.50
CA VAL A 11 -50.17 -14.78 17.59
C VAL A 11 -49.57 -14.62 16.18
N VAL A 12 -49.31 -13.39 15.73
CA VAL A 12 -48.67 -13.13 14.43
C VAL A 12 -47.20 -13.55 14.43
N SER A 13 -46.49 -13.39 15.56
CA SER A 13 -45.10 -13.85 15.70
C SER A 13 -44.98 -15.36 15.75
N ALA A 14 -45.98 -16.07 16.31
CA ALA A 14 -45.97 -17.55 16.35
C ALA A 14 -46.29 -18.19 14.99
N VAL A 15 -47.14 -17.55 14.18
CA VAL A 15 -47.46 -18.03 12.81
C VAL A 15 -46.38 -17.77 11.81
N ALA A 16 -45.57 -16.70 11.99
CA ALA A 16 -44.45 -16.37 11.10
C ALA A 16 -43.19 -17.29 11.30
N LEU A 17 -43.13 -18.04 12.42
CA LEU A 17 -42.02 -18.96 12.74
C LEU A 17 -42.31 -20.41 12.28
N LEU A 18 -43.49 -20.74 11.86
CA LEU A 18 -43.87 -22.09 11.44
C LEU A 18 -43.41 -22.51 10.04
N PRO A 19 -43.22 -21.62 9.03
CA PRO A 19 -42.69 -22.06 7.73
C PRO A 19 -41.19 -22.25 7.66
N LEU A 20 -40.43 -21.95 8.72
CA LEU A 20 -38.97 -22.11 8.73
C LEU A 20 -38.50 -23.50 9.21
N MET A 21 -39.42 -24.37 9.60
CA MET A 21 -39.09 -25.71 10.08
C MET A 21 -39.40 -26.86 9.09
N THR A 22 -39.86 -26.52 7.86
CA THR A 22 -40.18 -27.56 6.86
C THR A 22 -39.25 -27.55 5.64
N ALA A 23 -38.07 -26.93 5.75
CA ALA A 23 -37.07 -26.97 4.70
C ALA A 23 -35.91 -27.95 5.03
N CYS A 24 -36.23 -29.09 5.63
CA CYS A 24 -35.43 -30.30 5.53
C CYS A 24 -36.21 -31.28 4.66
N SER A 25 -36.27 -31.01 3.36
CA SER A 25 -36.50 -32.08 2.39
C SER A 25 -35.17 -32.82 2.23
N ASP A 26 -35.22 -34.14 2.37
CA ASP A 26 -34.17 -35.08 2.01
C ASP A 26 -33.92 -35.06 0.48
N ASP A 27 -33.54 -33.91 -0.07
CA ASP A 27 -32.78 -33.89 -1.29
C ASP A 27 -31.35 -34.21 -0.89
N GLU A 28 -30.77 -35.19 -1.54
CA GLU A 28 -29.37 -35.58 -1.46
C GLU A 28 -28.50 -34.31 -1.49
N SER A 29 -28.40 -33.57 -0.37
CA SER A 29 -27.37 -32.59 -0.18
C SER A 29 -26.08 -33.39 -0.13
N THR A 30 -25.41 -33.48 -1.25
CA THR A 30 -24.00 -33.82 -1.24
C THR A 30 -23.40 -32.91 -0.18
N ASP A 31 -23.06 -33.49 0.97
CA ASP A 31 -22.45 -32.79 2.09
C ASP A 31 -21.32 -31.95 1.48
N PRO A 32 -21.36 -30.59 1.54
CA PRO A 32 -20.32 -29.75 0.97
C PRO A 32 -18.94 -30.12 1.53
N TYR A 33 -18.90 -30.87 2.63
CA TYR A 33 -17.68 -31.46 3.19
C TYR A 33 -17.29 -32.79 2.52
N ASP A 34 -18.11 -33.38 1.64
CA ASP A 34 -17.78 -34.67 1.02
C ASP A 34 -16.84 -34.51 -0.18
N VAL A 35 -16.82 -33.34 -0.82
CA VAL A 35 -15.93 -33.03 -1.93
C VAL A 35 -14.56 -32.59 -1.42
N ASN A 36 -13.50 -33.19 -1.94
CA ASN A 36 -12.15 -32.74 -1.70
C ASN A 36 -11.82 -31.61 -2.68
N TYR A 37 -11.69 -30.38 -2.15
CA TYR A 37 -11.38 -29.21 -2.94
C TYR A 37 -9.90 -28.88 -2.90
N VAL A 38 -9.36 -28.54 -4.08
CA VAL A 38 -8.02 -27.92 -4.20
C VAL A 38 -8.20 -26.41 -4.32
N TYR A 39 -7.46 -25.64 -3.53
CA TYR A 39 -7.59 -24.21 -3.44
C TYR A 39 -6.25 -23.49 -3.22
N ILE A 40 -6.19 -22.23 -3.62
CA ILE A 40 -5.08 -21.33 -3.31
C ILE A 40 -5.23 -20.90 -1.85
N TYR A 41 -4.23 -21.20 -1.04
CA TYR A 41 -4.17 -20.67 0.31
C TYR A 41 -3.67 -19.23 0.24
N SER A 42 -4.58 -18.27 0.47
CA SER A 42 -4.24 -16.83 0.38
C SER A 42 -3.10 -16.49 1.32
N PRO A 43 -2.01 -15.91 0.83
CA PRO A 43 -0.92 -15.46 1.70
C PRO A 43 -1.40 -14.30 2.58
N ALA A 44 -0.80 -14.16 3.75
CA ALA A 44 -1.10 -13.07 4.67
C ALA A 44 -0.74 -11.68 4.07
N GLU A 45 0.21 -11.64 3.13
CA GLU A 45 0.67 -10.42 2.47
C GLU A 45 0.38 -10.50 0.96
N THR A 46 -0.71 -9.86 0.54
CA THR A 46 -1.06 -9.70 -0.88
C THR A 46 -0.63 -8.33 -1.44
N ASN A 47 -0.14 -7.44 -0.59
CA ASN A 47 0.19 -6.08 -0.94
C ASN A 47 1.70 -5.85 -0.97
N GLY A 48 2.15 -4.92 -1.80
CA GLY A 48 3.53 -4.46 -1.87
C GLY A 48 3.59 -2.94 -2.03
N GLU A 49 4.57 -2.31 -1.41
CA GLU A 49 4.81 -0.88 -1.53
C GLU A 49 6.12 -0.61 -2.25
N MET A 50 6.08 0.34 -3.16
CA MET A 50 7.23 0.89 -3.85
C MET A 50 7.22 2.39 -3.74
N VAL A 51 8.35 2.97 -3.35
CA VAL A 51 8.56 4.41 -3.30
C VAL A 51 9.82 4.72 -4.09
N TYR A 52 9.72 5.63 -5.05
CA TYR A 52 10.85 6.01 -5.89
C TYR A 52 11.02 7.52 -5.99
N LYS A 53 12.26 7.95 -6.24
CA LYS A 53 12.62 9.36 -6.41
C LYS A 53 12.87 9.71 -7.88
N GLY A 54 13.07 10.99 -8.18
CA GLY A 54 13.09 11.54 -9.53
C GLY A 54 14.07 10.90 -10.51
N ASN A 55 15.19 10.34 -10.03
CA ASN A 55 16.15 9.62 -10.88
C ASN A 55 15.81 8.13 -11.07
N GLY A 56 14.63 7.70 -10.65
CA GLY A 56 14.21 6.30 -10.73
C GLY A 56 14.77 5.38 -9.65
N THR A 57 15.53 5.89 -8.69
CA THR A 57 16.01 5.08 -7.57
C THR A 57 14.89 4.76 -6.61
N PHE A 58 14.72 3.49 -6.26
CA PHE A 58 13.75 3.08 -5.24
C PHE A 58 14.28 3.36 -3.83
N LEU A 59 13.48 4.07 -3.05
CA LEU A 59 13.67 4.24 -1.59
C LEU A 59 13.10 3.03 -0.84
N THR A 60 11.95 2.55 -1.28
CA THR A 60 11.31 1.33 -0.80
C THR A 60 10.92 0.48 -2.00
N LYS A 61 11.19 -0.80 -1.96
CA LYS A 61 10.77 -1.75 -2.98
C LYS A 61 10.56 -3.14 -2.40
N ILE A 62 9.66 -3.88 -3.00
CA ILE A 62 9.54 -5.31 -2.73
C ILE A 62 10.69 -6.08 -3.37
N ALA A 63 10.91 -7.30 -2.93
CA ALA A 63 11.85 -8.19 -3.59
C ALA A 63 11.35 -8.54 -5.01
N SER A 64 12.26 -8.54 -5.98
CA SER A 64 11.96 -8.94 -7.37
C SER A 64 11.63 -10.42 -7.50
N GLU A 65 12.03 -11.26 -6.55
CA GLU A 65 11.69 -12.68 -6.46
C GLU A 65 11.02 -12.94 -5.11
N ARG A 66 9.87 -13.62 -5.13
CA ARG A 66 9.08 -13.90 -3.93
C ARG A 66 8.46 -15.28 -3.98
N ASN A 67 8.54 -16.00 -2.87
CA ASN A 67 7.66 -17.13 -2.63
C ASN A 67 6.29 -16.59 -2.23
N LEU A 68 5.24 -17.04 -2.92
CA LEU A 68 3.87 -16.61 -2.65
C LEU A 68 3.20 -17.60 -1.69
N THR A 69 2.56 -18.61 -2.22
CA THR A 69 1.71 -19.50 -1.45
C THR A 69 1.77 -20.92 -1.99
N PRO A 70 1.66 -21.94 -1.14
CA PRO A 70 1.38 -23.29 -1.57
C PRO A 70 -0.09 -23.44 -1.97
N VAL A 71 -0.40 -24.53 -2.65
CA VAL A 71 -1.76 -25.00 -2.88
C VAL A 71 -2.15 -26.02 -1.81
N ARG A 72 -3.42 -26.08 -1.45
CA ARG A 72 -3.95 -26.98 -0.42
C ARG A 72 -5.16 -27.76 -0.89
N CYS A 73 -5.38 -28.89 -0.24
CA CYS A 73 -6.62 -29.67 -0.31
C CYS A 73 -7.41 -29.56 0.99
N THR A 74 -8.73 -29.69 0.92
CA THR A 74 -9.60 -29.78 2.10
C THR A 74 -9.47 -31.12 2.82
N LYS A 75 -9.16 -32.18 2.09
CA LYS A 75 -8.87 -33.55 2.60
C LYS A 75 -7.50 -34.01 2.07
N PRO A 76 -6.89 -35.07 2.62
CA PRO A 76 -5.66 -35.61 2.06
C PRO A 76 -5.82 -35.93 0.56
N ALA A 77 -4.81 -35.61 -0.23
CA ALA A 77 -4.82 -35.93 -1.64
C ALA A 77 -4.99 -37.45 -1.85
N PRO A 78 -6.01 -37.89 -2.60
CA PRO A 78 -6.26 -39.30 -2.79
C PRO A 78 -5.17 -39.98 -3.64
N GLU A 79 -4.54 -39.20 -4.49
CA GLU A 79 -3.37 -39.54 -5.29
C GLU A 79 -2.48 -38.33 -5.49
N ARG A 80 -1.40 -38.42 -6.26
CA ARG A 80 -0.56 -37.30 -6.62
C ARG A 80 -1.35 -36.30 -7.47
N LEU A 81 -1.50 -35.05 -7.00
CA LEU A 81 -2.20 -33.97 -7.69
C LEU A 81 -1.22 -32.98 -8.26
N VAL A 82 -1.51 -32.42 -9.44
CA VAL A 82 -0.73 -31.35 -10.06
C VAL A 82 -1.64 -30.17 -10.36
N ALA A 83 -1.43 -29.06 -9.67
CA ALA A 83 -2.17 -27.83 -9.88
C ALA A 83 -1.39 -26.90 -10.83
N HIS A 84 -2.07 -26.38 -11.86
CA HIS A 84 -1.50 -25.49 -12.88
C HIS A 84 -1.96 -24.06 -12.67
N PHE A 85 -1.05 -23.12 -12.89
CA PHE A 85 -1.28 -21.70 -12.64
C PHE A 85 -0.88 -20.85 -13.84
N THR A 86 -1.54 -19.71 -13.97
CA THR A 86 -1.18 -18.68 -14.93
C THR A 86 -1.40 -17.29 -14.35
N ILE A 87 -0.73 -16.30 -14.93
CA ILE A 87 -1.04 -14.89 -14.73
C ILE A 87 -2.07 -14.51 -15.79
N ASP A 88 -3.20 -13.94 -15.36
CA ASP A 88 -4.29 -13.58 -16.27
C ASP A 88 -4.64 -12.09 -16.16
N GLY A 89 -3.99 -11.28 -17.00
CA GLY A 89 -4.22 -9.83 -17.05
C GLY A 89 -5.62 -9.45 -17.55
N SER A 90 -6.37 -10.35 -18.19
CA SER A 90 -7.72 -10.06 -18.66
C SER A 90 -8.73 -9.85 -17.51
N LEU A 91 -8.38 -10.28 -16.31
CA LEU A 91 -9.22 -10.12 -15.11
C LEU A 91 -9.17 -8.72 -14.52
N VAL A 92 -8.22 -7.87 -14.93
CA VAL A 92 -7.99 -6.56 -14.30
C VAL A 92 -9.16 -5.62 -14.50
N ASP A 93 -9.70 -5.54 -15.71
CA ASP A 93 -10.84 -4.66 -16.00
C ASP A 93 -12.09 -5.06 -15.23
N ALA A 94 -12.35 -6.37 -15.14
CA ALA A 94 -13.48 -6.90 -14.37
C ALA A 94 -13.30 -6.60 -12.88
N TYR A 95 -12.10 -6.83 -12.34
CA TYR A 95 -11.76 -6.50 -10.96
C TYR A 95 -11.95 -5.01 -10.66
N ASN A 96 -11.40 -4.13 -11.50
CA ASN A 96 -11.53 -2.69 -11.34
C ASN A 96 -13.00 -2.23 -11.33
N LYS A 97 -13.80 -2.79 -12.24
CA LYS A 97 -15.25 -2.49 -12.30
C LYS A 97 -16.00 -2.94 -11.06
N GLU A 98 -15.71 -4.14 -10.57
CA GLU A 98 -16.36 -4.74 -9.40
C GLU A 98 -16.04 -3.98 -8.11
N HIS A 99 -14.78 -3.58 -7.95
CA HIS A 99 -14.27 -2.94 -6.72
C HIS A 99 -14.22 -1.42 -6.78
N GLY A 100 -14.57 -0.80 -7.92
CA GLY A 100 -14.48 0.66 -8.11
C GLY A 100 -13.05 1.19 -8.06
N THR A 101 -12.10 0.40 -8.52
CA THR A 101 -10.66 0.71 -8.49
C THR A 101 -10.12 1.03 -9.88
N ASN A 102 -8.86 1.47 -9.95
CA ASN A 102 -8.16 1.77 -11.19
C ASN A 102 -6.74 1.16 -11.17
N TYR A 103 -6.66 -0.15 -10.97
CA TYR A 103 -5.37 -0.85 -10.97
C TYR A 103 -4.85 -1.03 -12.40
N THR A 104 -3.54 -0.91 -12.55
CA THR A 104 -2.80 -1.24 -13.78
C THR A 104 -2.23 -2.65 -13.68
N PHE A 105 -2.32 -3.43 -14.76
CA PHE A 105 -1.75 -4.77 -14.82
C PHE A 105 -0.23 -4.75 -14.75
N VAL A 106 0.38 -5.63 -13.93
CA VAL A 106 1.84 -5.83 -13.87
C VAL A 106 2.29 -6.73 -14.99
N LYS A 107 2.89 -6.16 -16.05
CA LYS A 107 3.32 -6.87 -17.26
C LYS A 107 4.64 -7.61 -17.09
N SER A 108 5.53 -7.10 -16.24
CA SER A 108 6.85 -7.68 -15.99
C SER A 108 6.84 -8.92 -15.10
N ALA A 109 5.66 -9.35 -14.64
CA ALA A 109 5.53 -10.48 -13.74
C ALA A 109 5.56 -11.83 -14.47
N GLN A 110 6.28 -12.78 -13.90
CA GLN A 110 6.37 -14.17 -14.36
C GLN A 110 6.24 -15.12 -13.16
N LEU A 111 5.73 -16.33 -13.41
CA LEU A 111 5.79 -17.43 -12.45
C LEU A 111 6.99 -18.32 -12.81
N ASP A 112 7.97 -18.44 -11.90
CA ASP A 112 9.12 -19.33 -12.09
C ASP A 112 8.71 -20.81 -12.07
N ASN A 113 7.66 -21.13 -11.30
CA ASN A 113 7.01 -22.43 -11.29
C ASN A 113 5.51 -22.25 -11.49
N ALA A 114 5.01 -22.63 -12.66
CA ALA A 114 3.58 -22.55 -12.99
C ALA A 114 2.81 -23.80 -12.56
N THR A 115 3.45 -24.75 -11.87
CA THR A 115 2.85 -25.98 -11.39
C THR A 115 3.26 -26.27 -9.95
N LEU A 116 2.30 -26.74 -9.14
CA LEU A 116 2.54 -27.22 -7.78
C LEU A 116 2.01 -28.63 -7.61
N VAL A 117 2.74 -29.43 -6.86
CA VAL A 117 2.41 -30.84 -6.64
C VAL A 117 2.00 -31.06 -5.18
N ILE A 118 0.87 -31.74 -4.98
CA ILE A 118 0.47 -32.30 -3.70
C ILE A 118 0.62 -33.81 -3.79
N GLU A 119 1.54 -34.37 -3.00
CA GLU A 119 1.76 -35.79 -2.97
C GLU A 119 0.60 -36.52 -2.28
N GLN A 120 0.37 -37.79 -2.68
CA GLN A 120 -0.66 -38.63 -2.09
C GLN A 120 -0.61 -38.61 -0.55
N GLY A 121 -1.76 -38.49 0.08
CA GLY A 121 -1.91 -38.42 1.53
C GLY A 121 -1.50 -37.06 2.17
N LYS A 122 -1.05 -36.09 1.37
CA LYS A 122 -0.74 -34.76 1.85
C LYS A 122 -1.91 -33.79 1.65
N TYR A 123 -1.93 -32.72 2.46
CA TYR A 123 -2.91 -31.63 2.39
C TYR A 123 -2.40 -30.39 1.66
N ILE A 124 -1.09 -30.31 1.43
CA ILE A 124 -0.41 -29.10 0.97
C ILE A 124 0.72 -29.50 0.02
N SER A 125 0.95 -28.66 -0.99
CA SER A 125 2.12 -28.81 -1.86
C SER A 125 3.42 -28.59 -1.09
N ALA A 126 4.47 -29.32 -1.49
CA ALA A 126 5.80 -29.17 -0.89
C ALA A 126 6.41 -27.81 -1.23
N ASP A 127 6.12 -27.29 -2.43
CA ASP A 127 6.59 -26.02 -2.93
C ASP A 127 5.48 -24.95 -2.86
N SER A 128 5.91 -23.69 -2.93
CA SER A 128 5.05 -22.52 -3.12
C SER A 128 5.20 -21.97 -4.52
N LEU A 129 4.19 -21.24 -5.01
CA LEU A 129 4.33 -20.43 -6.21
C LEU A 129 5.46 -19.42 -6.03
N LYS A 130 6.27 -19.24 -7.07
CA LYS A 130 7.37 -18.29 -7.09
C LYS A 130 7.10 -17.20 -8.13
N LEU A 131 6.99 -15.97 -7.65
CA LEU A 131 6.85 -14.79 -8.49
C LEU A 131 8.23 -14.20 -8.77
N LYS A 132 8.43 -13.81 -10.02
CA LYS A 132 9.56 -13.01 -10.47
C LYS A 132 9.06 -11.76 -11.20
N LEU A 133 9.55 -10.59 -10.77
CA LEU A 133 9.36 -9.31 -11.45
C LEU A 133 10.62 -9.02 -12.27
N THR A 134 10.51 -9.08 -13.59
CA THR A 134 11.67 -8.97 -14.50
C THR A 134 12.08 -7.55 -14.78
N ASP A 135 11.16 -6.60 -14.61
CA ASP A 135 11.41 -5.18 -14.78
C ASP A 135 10.71 -4.35 -13.69
N MET A 136 11.49 -3.89 -12.73
CA MET A 136 10.97 -3.05 -11.64
C MET A 136 10.70 -1.61 -12.09
N THR A 137 11.24 -1.17 -13.23
CA THR A 137 11.00 0.21 -13.72
C THR A 137 9.57 0.40 -14.20
N GLU A 138 8.84 -0.68 -14.47
CA GLU A 138 7.41 -0.64 -14.76
C GLU A 138 6.62 0.14 -13.70
N PHE A 139 7.01 0.03 -12.44
CA PHE A 139 6.34 0.71 -11.33
C PHE A 139 6.62 2.22 -11.25
N GLN A 140 7.42 2.77 -12.18
CA GLN A 140 7.75 4.19 -12.27
C GLN A 140 6.99 4.91 -13.41
N ASN A 141 6.03 4.24 -14.05
CA ASN A 141 5.30 4.76 -15.21
C ASN A 141 4.17 5.73 -14.87
N GLY A 142 4.10 6.21 -13.62
CA GLY A 142 3.11 7.20 -13.17
C GLY A 142 1.77 6.61 -12.72
N ALA A 143 1.54 5.30 -12.85
CA ALA A 143 0.41 4.65 -12.20
C ALA A 143 0.71 4.46 -10.71
N GLU A 144 -0.28 4.74 -9.86
CA GLU A 144 -0.11 4.63 -8.41
C GLU A 144 -0.42 3.23 -7.89
N ASN A 145 -1.25 2.50 -8.60
CA ASN A 145 -1.78 1.21 -8.15
C ASN A 145 -1.66 0.16 -9.25
N TYR A 146 -1.11 -1.00 -8.88
CA TYR A 146 -0.91 -2.13 -9.77
C TYR A 146 -1.52 -3.40 -9.20
N ILE A 147 -1.92 -4.31 -10.07
CA ILE A 147 -2.51 -5.59 -9.70
C ILE A 147 -1.96 -6.72 -10.57
N LEU A 148 -1.78 -7.87 -9.95
CA LEU A 148 -1.36 -9.11 -10.60
C LEU A 148 -2.33 -10.24 -10.26
N PRO A 149 -3.26 -10.58 -11.17
CA PRO A 149 -4.11 -11.75 -11.00
C PRO A 149 -3.35 -13.04 -11.30
N ILE A 150 -3.40 -13.98 -10.38
CA ILE A 150 -2.86 -15.34 -10.54
C ILE A 150 -4.03 -16.31 -10.42
N VAL A 151 -4.17 -17.20 -11.39
CA VAL A 151 -5.29 -18.14 -11.49
C VAL A 151 -4.78 -19.57 -11.50
N MET A 152 -5.38 -20.42 -10.70
CA MET A 152 -5.27 -21.88 -10.86
C MET A 152 -6.21 -22.31 -11.98
N THR A 153 -5.65 -22.79 -13.08
CA THR A 153 -6.39 -23.09 -14.31
C THR A 153 -6.93 -24.51 -14.35
N SER A 154 -6.21 -25.45 -13.75
CA SER A 154 -6.60 -26.85 -13.68
C SER A 154 -5.90 -27.58 -12.55
N VAL A 155 -6.46 -28.72 -12.20
CA VAL A 155 -5.84 -29.73 -11.32
C VAL A 155 -5.91 -31.05 -12.02
N GLU A 156 -4.75 -31.72 -12.18
CA GLU A 156 -4.65 -33.11 -12.64
C GLU A 156 -4.66 -34.03 -11.43
N GLY A 157 -5.28 -35.17 -11.58
CA GLY A 157 -5.49 -36.19 -10.56
C GLY A 157 -6.96 -36.36 -10.20
N GLY A 158 -7.33 -37.55 -9.74
CA GLY A 158 -8.72 -37.95 -9.49
C GLY A 158 -9.19 -37.59 -8.08
N GLY A 159 -10.52 -37.63 -7.90
CA GLY A 159 -11.17 -37.46 -6.59
C GLY A 159 -11.09 -36.11 -5.97
N VAL A 160 -10.84 -35.05 -6.76
CA VAL A 160 -10.79 -33.64 -6.31
C VAL A 160 -11.54 -32.73 -7.26
N SER A 161 -11.95 -31.60 -6.75
CA SER A 161 -12.52 -30.49 -7.51
C SER A 161 -11.74 -29.19 -7.23
N MET A 162 -11.71 -28.31 -8.22
CA MET A 162 -11.11 -27.00 -8.03
C MET A 162 -12.10 -26.10 -7.27
N SER A 163 -11.62 -25.47 -6.20
CA SER A 163 -12.44 -24.54 -5.41
C SER A 163 -12.75 -23.25 -6.16
N GLN A 164 -13.78 -22.51 -5.71
CA GLN A 164 -14.03 -21.14 -6.14
C GLN A 164 -12.87 -20.19 -5.76
N THR A 165 -12.10 -20.51 -4.72
CA THR A 165 -10.87 -19.79 -4.36
C THR A 165 -9.68 -20.26 -5.22
N SER A 166 -9.87 -20.19 -6.54
CA SER A 166 -8.86 -20.53 -7.55
C SER A 166 -8.13 -19.31 -8.11
N LYS A 167 -8.39 -18.12 -7.56
CA LYS A 167 -7.80 -16.86 -7.98
C LYS A 167 -7.15 -16.15 -6.81
N MET A 168 -6.03 -15.51 -7.06
CA MET A 168 -5.31 -14.66 -6.12
C MET A 168 -4.97 -13.35 -6.81
N PHE A 169 -5.18 -12.24 -6.12
CA PHE A 169 -4.85 -10.90 -6.61
C PHE A 169 -3.78 -10.30 -5.70
N LEU A 170 -2.60 -10.05 -6.27
CA LEU A 170 -1.56 -9.32 -5.59
C LEU A 170 -1.67 -7.85 -6.00
N THR A 171 -1.66 -6.94 -5.04
CA THR A 171 -1.72 -5.51 -5.28
C THR A 171 -0.42 -4.83 -4.90
N PHE A 172 -0.08 -3.78 -5.62
CA PHE A 172 1.11 -3.01 -5.35
C PHE A 172 0.76 -1.53 -5.43
N THR A 173 1.32 -0.74 -4.52
CA THR A 173 1.28 0.71 -4.60
C THR A 173 2.62 1.24 -5.08
N SER A 174 2.61 2.28 -5.89
CA SER A 174 3.82 2.95 -6.32
C SER A 174 3.69 4.44 -6.14
N THR A 175 4.61 5.03 -5.38
CA THR A 175 4.57 6.43 -5.01
C THR A 175 5.85 7.12 -5.46
N TYR A 176 5.68 8.15 -6.28
CA TYR A 176 6.76 9.09 -6.56
C TYR A 176 6.95 10.04 -5.38
N LYS A 177 8.16 10.10 -4.88
CA LYS A 177 8.53 11.02 -3.81
C LYS A 177 9.52 12.07 -4.32
N PRO A 178 9.09 13.32 -4.55
CA PRO A 178 9.99 14.38 -4.97
C PRO A 178 10.96 14.70 -3.82
N ASN A 179 12.22 14.96 -4.16
CA ASN A 179 13.16 15.48 -3.20
C ASN A 179 12.76 16.94 -2.84
N LYS A 180 12.72 17.23 -1.57
CA LYS A 180 12.36 18.56 -1.08
C LYS A 180 13.59 19.28 -0.54
N VAL A 181 13.67 20.56 -0.85
CA VAL A 181 14.66 21.45 -0.24
C VAL A 181 14.05 22.10 0.98
N TYR A 182 14.76 22.07 2.08
CA TYR A 182 14.34 22.67 3.35
C TYR A 182 15.31 23.77 3.74
N ILE A 183 14.75 24.83 4.29
CA ILE A 183 15.53 25.84 5.02
C ILE A 183 15.43 25.47 6.49
N GLY A 184 16.55 25.02 7.06
CA GLY A 184 16.69 24.78 8.49
C GLY A 184 17.32 26.00 9.16
N THR A 185 16.78 26.38 10.29
CA THR A 185 17.45 27.37 11.16
C THR A 185 18.36 26.59 12.13
N GLY A 186 19.61 27.04 12.27
CA GLY A 186 20.48 26.57 13.34
C GLY A 186 19.84 26.80 14.72
N ALA A 187 20.44 26.30 15.77
CA ALA A 187 19.91 26.37 17.13
C ALA A 187 19.49 27.80 17.51
N GLY A 188 18.17 28.01 17.58
CA GLY A 188 17.60 29.28 18.03
C GLY A 188 16.84 30.03 16.95
N THR A 189 15.56 29.71 16.81
CA THR A 189 14.62 30.48 15.98
C THR A 189 14.16 31.77 16.67
N THR A 190 14.50 31.97 17.94
CA THR A 190 14.07 33.13 18.73
C THR A 190 15.29 33.82 19.34
N VAL A 191 15.46 35.08 19.02
CA VAL A 191 16.45 35.94 19.63
C VAL A 191 15.76 36.89 20.57
N LYS A 192 16.24 36.99 21.81
CA LYS A 192 15.77 37.98 22.77
C LYS A 192 16.64 39.23 22.68
N LEU A 193 16.00 40.35 22.40
CA LEU A 193 16.63 41.63 22.52
C LEU A 193 16.39 42.19 23.94
N LEU A 194 17.46 42.50 24.66
CA LEU A 194 17.40 43.19 25.93
C LEU A 194 17.95 44.59 25.71
N ASP A 195 17.13 45.62 25.97
CA ASP A 195 17.47 47.05 25.74
C ASP A 195 17.96 47.34 24.31
N GLY A 196 17.35 46.68 23.31
CA GLY A 196 17.74 46.84 21.91
C GLY A 196 19.05 46.19 21.53
N LYS A 197 19.64 45.37 22.42
CA LYS A 197 20.85 44.62 22.16
C LYS A 197 20.57 43.13 22.25
N VAL A 198 21.27 42.34 21.43
CA VAL A 198 21.25 40.87 21.54
C VAL A 198 22.06 40.48 22.79
N SER A 199 21.50 39.63 23.62
CA SER A 199 22.24 39.06 24.75
C SER A 199 23.39 38.19 24.25
N GLU A 200 24.62 38.56 24.57
CA GLU A 200 25.88 37.85 24.28
C GLU A 200 26.35 37.87 22.80
N PRO A 201 26.54 39.02 22.16
CA PRO A 201 27.23 39.04 20.88
C PRO A 201 28.74 39.06 21.10
N GLU A 202 29.46 38.18 20.39
CA GLU A 202 30.92 38.29 20.25
C GLU A 202 31.31 39.62 19.58
N ASP A 203 30.45 40.09 18.67
CA ASP A 203 30.52 41.43 18.08
C ASP A 203 29.17 42.14 18.26
N PRO A 204 29.09 43.19 19.13
CA PRO A 204 27.85 43.90 19.36
C PRO A 204 27.35 44.70 18.16
N SER A 205 28.16 44.87 17.11
CA SER A 205 27.78 45.58 15.88
C SER A 205 27.06 44.70 14.86
N ARG A 206 27.18 43.39 14.99
CA ARG A 206 26.61 42.41 14.07
C ARG A 206 26.08 41.20 14.80
N VAL A 207 24.91 40.74 14.39
CA VAL A 207 24.31 39.49 14.84
C VAL A 207 24.14 38.57 13.65
N TYR A 208 24.75 37.41 13.71
CA TYR A 208 24.68 36.43 12.64
C TYR A 208 23.75 35.30 13.03
N TRP A 209 22.84 34.96 12.12
CA TRP A 209 22.12 33.68 12.15
C TRP A 209 22.53 32.85 10.96
N ASN A 210 22.77 31.57 11.22
CA ASN A 210 23.05 30.65 10.19
C ASN A 210 21.73 29.95 9.76
N ALA A 211 21.31 30.18 8.51
CA ALA A 211 20.34 29.34 7.87
C ALA A 211 21.07 28.23 7.11
N MET A 212 20.61 27.01 7.27
CA MET A 212 21.12 25.87 6.50
C MET A 212 20.09 25.47 5.47
N VAL A 213 20.56 25.11 4.28
CA VAL A 213 19.74 24.50 3.25
C VAL A 213 20.10 23.04 3.18
N SER A 214 19.09 22.18 3.27
CA SER A 214 19.25 20.73 3.19
C SER A 214 18.21 20.12 2.28
N THR A 215 18.45 18.89 1.87
CA THR A 215 17.48 18.07 1.14
C THR A 215 17.07 16.89 1.98
N GLU A 216 15.91 16.28 1.67
CA GLU A 216 15.39 15.13 2.41
C GLU A 216 16.30 13.90 2.25
N TRP A 217 16.96 13.79 1.10
CA TRP A 217 18.02 12.79 0.80
C TRP A 217 19.04 13.43 -0.12
N GLY A 218 20.22 12.80 -0.24
CA GLY A 218 21.28 13.28 -1.13
C GLY A 218 20.75 13.56 -2.54
N PRO A 219 20.97 14.73 -3.12
CA PRO A 219 20.47 15.06 -4.44
C PRO A 219 21.23 14.29 -5.53
N ASP A 220 20.53 14.03 -6.62
CA ASP A 220 21.09 13.31 -7.77
C ASP A 220 22.02 14.17 -8.63
N ASP A 221 21.88 15.49 -8.52
CA ASP A 221 22.70 16.51 -9.16
C ASP A 221 22.99 17.65 -8.20
N ASP A 222 23.99 18.49 -8.50
CA ASP A 222 24.27 19.70 -7.76
C ASP A 222 23.05 20.64 -7.81
N ILE A 223 22.62 21.12 -6.65
CA ILE A 223 21.49 22.04 -6.51
C ILE A 223 22.01 23.42 -6.10
N THR A 224 21.57 24.47 -6.82
CA THR A 224 21.76 25.85 -6.40
C THR A 224 20.45 26.39 -5.86
N VAL A 225 20.48 26.90 -4.63
CA VAL A 225 19.33 27.48 -3.94
C VAL A 225 19.54 28.98 -3.80
N TYR A 226 18.56 29.75 -4.23
CA TYR A 226 18.52 31.20 -4.08
C TYR A 226 17.59 31.55 -2.91
N LEU A 227 18.10 32.33 -1.96
CA LEU A 227 17.33 32.77 -0.81
C LEU A 227 17.00 34.24 -0.96
N GLU A 228 15.82 34.63 -0.52
CA GLU A 228 15.38 36.01 -0.43
C GLU A 228 14.66 36.27 0.92
N ILE A 229 14.64 37.52 1.35
CA ILE A 229 13.83 37.93 2.49
C ILE A 229 12.48 38.38 1.94
N ASP A 230 11.42 37.69 2.33
CA ASP A 230 10.05 38.02 1.93
C ASP A 230 9.25 38.52 3.16
N GLU A 231 9.18 39.84 3.32
CA GLU A 231 8.43 40.46 4.41
C GLU A 231 6.93 40.18 4.34
N LYS A 232 6.37 39.84 3.16
CA LYS A 232 4.93 39.54 3.01
C LYS A 232 4.52 38.30 3.73
N LEU A 233 5.46 37.38 3.98
CA LEU A 233 5.19 36.14 4.74
C LEU A 233 4.82 36.45 6.20
N ILE A 234 5.21 37.61 6.74
CA ILE A 234 4.94 37.99 8.13
C ILE A 234 3.44 38.18 8.34
N ASP A 235 2.75 38.79 7.40
CA ASP A 235 1.29 39.02 7.51
C ASP A 235 0.55 37.65 7.50
N SER A 236 0.97 36.74 6.63
CA SER A 236 0.40 35.41 6.58
C SER A 236 0.67 34.61 7.85
N TYR A 237 1.90 34.70 8.38
CA TYR A 237 2.28 34.08 9.65
C TYR A 237 1.45 34.60 10.81
N ASN A 238 1.31 35.94 10.92
CA ASN A 238 0.52 36.58 11.96
C ASN A 238 -0.95 36.15 11.92
N ALA A 239 -1.53 36.09 10.72
CA ALA A 239 -2.92 35.66 10.52
C ALA A 239 -3.17 34.21 10.98
N ILE A 240 -2.23 33.31 10.68
CA ILE A 240 -2.34 31.90 11.05
C ILE A 240 -2.13 31.66 12.55
N ASN A 241 -1.17 32.40 13.15
CA ASN A 241 -0.73 32.15 14.52
C ASN A 241 -1.33 33.12 15.56
N GLY A 242 -2.14 34.07 15.13
CA GLY A 242 -2.71 35.09 16.03
C GLY A 242 -1.66 36.01 16.66
N THR A 243 -0.59 36.30 15.92
CA THR A 243 0.53 37.17 16.37
C THR A 243 0.52 38.52 15.67
N ASP A 244 1.34 39.46 16.13
CA ASP A 244 1.51 40.80 15.54
C ASP A 244 3.00 41.11 15.35
N TYR A 245 3.75 40.21 14.71
CA TYR A 245 5.14 40.44 14.38
C TYR A 245 5.27 41.49 13.29
N LYS A 246 6.35 42.29 13.37
CA LYS A 246 6.70 43.30 12.38
C LYS A 246 7.98 42.89 11.65
N PRO A 247 8.17 43.32 10.40
CA PRO A 247 9.43 43.11 9.70
C PRO A 247 10.60 43.69 10.53
N MET A 248 11.67 42.90 10.60
CA MET A 248 12.89 43.38 11.25
C MET A 248 13.61 44.34 10.30
N PRO A 249 13.90 45.58 10.69
CA PRO A 249 14.60 46.51 9.85
C PRO A 249 16.10 46.13 9.73
N ASN A 250 16.70 46.47 8.60
CA ASN A 250 18.14 46.32 8.36
C ASN A 250 18.65 44.87 8.43
N VAL A 251 17.87 43.93 7.92
CA VAL A 251 18.27 42.52 7.74
C VAL A 251 18.78 42.33 6.33
N GLU A 252 19.95 41.75 6.19
CA GLU A 252 20.56 41.38 4.90
C GLU A 252 20.96 39.93 4.88
N LEU A 253 20.89 39.30 3.69
CA LEU A 253 21.46 37.99 3.46
C LEU A 253 22.89 38.17 2.94
N GLU A 254 23.87 37.79 3.75
CA GLU A 254 25.29 37.88 3.35
C GLU A 254 25.60 36.92 2.20
N ASN A 255 25.03 35.69 2.24
CA ASN A 255 25.18 34.67 1.23
C ASN A 255 23.83 34.16 0.73
N PRO A 256 23.18 34.91 -0.21
CA PRO A 256 21.84 34.53 -0.69
C PRO A 256 21.83 33.31 -1.64
N VAL A 257 23.01 32.83 -2.03
CA VAL A 257 23.14 31.67 -2.93
C VAL A 257 23.87 30.56 -2.22
N MET A 258 23.21 29.41 -2.11
CA MET A 258 23.77 28.23 -1.47
C MET A 258 23.85 27.06 -2.45
N HIS A 259 24.84 26.20 -2.28
CA HIS A 259 25.06 25.04 -3.13
C HIS A 259 25.02 23.76 -2.29
N ILE A 260 24.16 22.84 -2.70
CA ILE A 260 24.10 21.47 -2.17
C ILE A 260 24.72 20.58 -3.22
N LYS A 261 25.78 19.87 -2.83
CA LYS A 261 26.47 18.96 -3.73
C LYS A 261 25.74 17.64 -3.87
N LYS A 262 25.90 17.03 -5.03
CA LYS A 262 25.48 15.66 -5.30
C LYS A 262 26.07 14.70 -4.27
N GLY A 263 25.24 13.74 -3.76
CA GLY A 263 25.75 12.68 -2.91
C GLY A 263 24.82 12.18 -1.83
#